data_dc593efa958f4c520d92267bc36e886c
#
_entry.id   dc593efa958f4c520d92267bc36e886c
#
_cell.length_a   1.000
_cell.length_b   1.000
_cell.length_c   1.000
_cell.angle_alpha   90.00
_cell.angle_beta   90.00
_cell.angle_gamma   90.00
#
_symmetry.space_group_name_H-M   'P 1'
#
loop_
_entity.id
_entity.type
_entity.pdbx_description
1 polymer ?
#
loop_
_entity_poly.entity_id
_entity_poly.type
_entity_poly.pdbx_seq_one_letter_code
_entity_poly.pdbx_strand_id
1 'polypeptide(L)'
;MNDERSFRKAQTKFILSSAIVYAFFYLTRKNLSMAQPGMLEEGVISTYAIGTMLSIHGIVYGLSRFVNGFWADRLNGRVFMTVGIALSALMNLLFGCTSLSILFAVFWVLNGWTQGMGFPPCAKMLTHWIHPKELATKMSLWNTSHSFGAVLALGLCSYLLHIGLGWRWCFIVPGALAALIAVFCFFCVKDSPAEAGVEELEIEGGKKEAESKATVTSSERRRLVFGNRVIWLIALANFFVYIVRFGFLDWGPTFLKQFKGIPVAKGGLMTIAFELAAVVGTIFAGWVTDKWFKGRGVRTCVFCMLFAALFSFGFWYLPSGAPIWQATLLLMGAGFCIYGPQALIGIIAANQATKEAAAMANGFTGIMGYLSTLVSGIGVAFIKTHYGWGAALCSFAVFALVGMMLFLCAWNSKATGYKK
;
A
#
# COMPACT_ATOMS: atom_id res chain seq x y z
N MET A 1 3.42 -38.50 -9.56
CA MET A 1 3.81 -37.62 -10.70
C MET A 1 2.62 -36.86 -11.32
N ASN A 2 1.50 -37.50 -11.65
CA ASN A 2 0.33 -36.79 -12.19
C ASN A 2 -0.32 -35.84 -11.18
N ASP A 3 -0.40 -36.20 -9.90
CA ASP A 3 -1.03 -35.43 -8.84
C ASP A 3 -0.24 -34.16 -8.49
N GLU A 4 1.07 -34.26 -8.43
CA GLU A 4 1.92 -33.08 -8.18
C GLU A 4 1.86 -32.06 -9.33
N ARG A 5 1.83 -32.50 -10.57
CA ARG A 5 1.66 -31.64 -11.74
C ARG A 5 0.29 -30.99 -11.76
N SER A 6 -0.76 -31.72 -11.36
CA SER A 6 -2.11 -31.17 -11.23
C SER A 6 -2.20 -30.12 -10.14
N PHE A 7 -1.61 -30.38 -8.96
CA PHE A 7 -1.54 -29.43 -7.87
C PHE A 7 -0.80 -28.16 -8.27
N ARG A 8 0.39 -28.26 -8.89
CA ARG A 8 1.17 -27.07 -9.32
C ARG A 8 0.42 -26.22 -10.34
N LYS A 9 -0.35 -26.82 -11.25
CA LYS A 9 -1.22 -26.09 -12.18
C LYS A 9 -2.34 -25.36 -11.44
N ALA A 10 -3.01 -26.01 -10.51
CA ALA A 10 -4.07 -25.41 -9.69
C ALA A 10 -3.51 -24.28 -8.81
N GLN A 11 -2.35 -24.48 -8.17
CA GLN A 11 -1.66 -23.48 -7.39
C GLN A 11 -1.31 -22.22 -8.21
N THR A 12 -0.76 -22.42 -9.41
CA THR A 12 -0.43 -21.29 -10.31
C THR A 12 -1.69 -20.52 -10.72
N LYS A 13 -2.77 -21.25 -11.06
CA LYS A 13 -4.07 -20.66 -11.38
C LYS A 13 -4.61 -19.84 -10.20
N PHE A 14 -4.53 -20.38 -8.97
CA PHE A 14 -4.95 -19.67 -7.76
C PHE A 14 -4.10 -18.39 -7.53
N ILE A 15 -2.77 -18.50 -7.60
CA ILE A 15 -1.87 -17.35 -7.38
C ILE A 15 -2.18 -16.24 -8.39
N LEU A 16 -2.32 -16.57 -9.67
CA LEU A 16 -2.60 -15.58 -10.72
C LEU A 16 -4.00 -14.98 -10.57
N SER A 17 -5.03 -15.80 -10.36
CA SER A 17 -6.41 -15.30 -10.22
C SER A 17 -6.57 -14.42 -9.00
N SER A 18 -6.03 -14.79 -7.83
CA SER A 18 -6.09 -14.00 -6.62
C SER A 18 -5.26 -12.70 -6.73
N ALA A 19 -4.11 -12.73 -7.43
CA ALA A 19 -3.29 -11.55 -7.70
C ALA A 19 -4.03 -10.55 -8.62
N ILE A 20 -4.71 -11.04 -9.66
CA ILE A 20 -5.56 -10.21 -10.53
C ILE A 20 -6.65 -9.53 -9.69
N VAL A 21 -7.41 -10.28 -8.90
CA VAL A 21 -8.48 -9.72 -8.07
C VAL A 21 -7.92 -8.68 -7.10
N TYR A 22 -6.77 -8.96 -6.47
CA TYR A 22 -6.14 -8.01 -5.54
C TYR A 22 -5.65 -6.73 -6.25
N ALA A 23 -5.17 -6.82 -7.48
CA ALA A 23 -4.84 -5.65 -8.29
C ALA A 23 -6.07 -4.75 -8.53
N PHE A 24 -7.25 -5.33 -8.72
CA PHE A 24 -8.48 -4.57 -8.93
C PHE A 24 -9.02 -3.89 -7.67
N PHE A 25 -8.67 -4.35 -6.48
CA PHE A 25 -8.88 -3.54 -5.26
C PHE A 25 -8.11 -2.22 -5.34
N TYR A 26 -6.89 -2.22 -5.89
CA TYR A 26 -6.13 -0.98 -6.07
C TYR A 26 -6.67 -0.11 -7.20
N LEU A 27 -7.26 -0.70 -8.24
CA LEU A 27 -7.95 0.02 -9.30
C LEU A 27 -9.08 0.91 -8.75
N THR A 28 -9.89 0.39 -7.82
CA THR A 28 -11.00 1.10 -7.18
C THR A 28 -10.60 1.94 -5.96
N ARG A 29 -9.30 2.07 -5.69
CA ARG A 29 -8.75 2.84 -4.57
C ARG A 29 -7.88 4.01 -5.04
N LYS A 30 -7.10 3.85 -6.12
CA LYS A 30 -6.15 4.86 -6.60
C LYS A 30 -6.73 5.81 -7.64
N ASN A 31 -7.91 5.54 -8.14
CA ASN A 31 -8.63 6.36 -9.11
C ASN A 31 -8.99 7.76 -8.58
N LEU A 32 -9.26 7.94 -7.28
CA LEU A 32 -9.57 9.24 -6.69
C LEU A 32 -8.46 10.26 -6.96
N SER A 33 -7.19 9.88 -6.85
CA SER A 33 -6.08 10.80 -7.06
C SER A 33 -6.09 11.44 -8.46
N MET A 34 -6.56 10.71 -9.47
CA MET A 34 -6.71 11.18 -10.84
C MET A 34 -7.97 12.04 -11.04
N ALA A 35 -9.03 11.78 -10.30
CA ALA A 35 -10.30 12.51 -10.38
C ALA A 35 -10.24 13.86 -9.63
N GLN A 36 -9.44 13.98 -8.57
CA GLN A 36 -9.36 15.17 -7.71
C GLN A 36 -9.21 16.49 -8.46
N PRO A 37 -8.28 16.64 -9.44
CA PRO A 37 -8.14 17.91 -10.14
C PRO A 37 -9.42 18.37 -10.84
N GLY A 38 -10.13 17.45 -11.50
CA GLY A 38 -11.39 17.75 -12.17
C GLY A 38 -12.50 18.10 -11.19
N MET A 39 -12.60 17.36 -10.07
CA MET A 39 -13.57 17.63 -9.01
C MET A 39 -13.37 19.01 -8.37
N LEU A 40 -12.10 19.43 -8.17
CA LEU A 40 -11.75 20.75 -7.63
C LEU A 40 -12.05 21.87 -8.64
N GLU A 41 -11.80 21.66 -9.93
CA GLU A 41 -12.06 22.65 -10.99
C GLU A 41 -13.56 22.87 -11.21
N GLU A 42 -14.36 21.82 -11.16
CA GLU A 42 -15.83 21.92 -11.23
C GLU A 42 -16.43 22.47 -9.93
N GLY A 43 -15.64 22.65 -8.86
CA GLY A 43 -16.11 23.15 -7.58
C GLY A 43 -17.08 22.22 -6.84
N VAL A 44 -17.16 20.94 -7.24
CA VAL A 44 -18.09 19.97 -6.61
C VAL A 44 -17.61 19.52 -5.22
N ILE A 45 -16.35 19.76 -4.90
CA ILE A 45 -15.75 19.42 -3.61
C ILE A 45 -14.61 20.38 -3.26
N SER A 46 -14.41 20.66 -1.98
CA SER A 46 -13.29 21.46 -1.51
C SER A 46 -12.01 20.64 -1.26
N THR A 47 -10.84 21.30 -1.26
CA THR A 47 -9.56 20.66 -0.90
C THR A 47 -9.61 20.03 0.49
N TYR A 48 -10.26 20.70 1.45
CA TYR A 48 -10.43 20.17 2.81
C TYR A 48 -11.28 18.89 2.83
N ALA A 49 -12.38 18.88 2.08
CA ALA A 49 -13.24 17.69 2.00
C ALA A 49 -12.47 16.49 1.39
N ILE A 50 -11.68 16.72 0.34
CA ILE A 50 -10.79 15.69 -0.21
C ILE A 50 -9.78 15.20 0.84
N GLY A 51 -9.09 16.11 1.52
CA GLY A 51 -8.14 15.75 2.57
C GLY A 51 -8.78 14.95 3.70
N THR A 52 -9.98 15.33 4.11
CA THR A 52 -10.78 14.60 5.11
C THR A 52 -11.15 13.21 4.62
N MET A 53 -11.61 13.08 3.38
CA MET A 53 -11.94 11.79 2.76
C MET A 53 -10.72 10.87 2.72
N LEU A 54 -9.55 11.37 2.31
CA LEU A 54 -8.31 10.59 2.28
C LEU A 54 -7.90 10.13 3.68
N SER A 55 -8.00 11.01 4.68
CA SER A 55 -7.65 10.70 6.07
C SER A 55 -8.57 9.64 6.67
N ILE A 56 -9.87 9.85 6.60
CA ILE A 56 -10.86 8.91 7.15
C ILE A 56 -10.79 7.57 6.41
N HIS A 57 -10.67 7.58 5.09
CA HIS A 57 -10.50 6.36 4.29
C HIS A 57 -9.29 5.55 4.77
N GLY A 58 -8.14 6.20 5.00
CA GLY A 58 -6.93 5.51 5.46
C GLY A 58 -7.08 4.88 6.84
N ILE A 59 -7.71 5.59 7.79
CA ILE A 59 -7.99 5.09 9.13
C ILE A 59 -8.99 3.93 9.08
N VAL A 60 -10.09 4.12 8.36
CA VAL A 60 -11.15 3.10 8.21
C VAL A 60 -10.59 1.86 7.51
N TYR A 61 -9.74 2.03 6.51
CA TYR A 61 -9.05 0.90 5.86
C TYR A 61 -8.14 0.15 6.84
N GLY A 62 -7.34 0.87 7.65
CA GLY A 62 -6.47 0.24 8.65
C GLY A 62 -7.28 -0.55 9.69
N LEU A 63 -8.35 0.05 10.22
CA LEU A 63 -9.26 -0.60 11.17
C LEU A 63 -9.97 -1.79 10.53
N SER A 64 -10.52 -1.60 9.33
CA SER A 64 -11.19 -2.64 8.56
C SER A 64 -10.29 -3.85 8.32
N ARG A 65 -9.03 -3.62 7.94
CA ARG A 65 -8.06 -4.69 7.72
C ARG A 65 -7.83 -5.55 8.97
N PHE A 66 -7.83 -4.91 10.15
CA PHE A 66 -7.71 -5.61 11.42
C PHE A 66 -8.97 -6.42 11.74
N VAL A 67 -10.14 -5.79 11.69
CA VAL A 67 -11.44 -6.44 11.99
C VAL A 67 -11.74 -7.56 10.99
N ASN A 68 -11.57 -7.28 9.70
CA ASN A 68 -11.79 -8.25 8.64
C ASN A 68 -10.79 -9.42 8.66
N GLY A 69 -9.64 -9.29 9.32
CA GLY A 69 -8.75 -10.39 9.60
C GLY A 69 -9.43 -11.50 10.40
N PHE A 70 -10.16 -11.14 11.47
CA PHE A 70 -10.92 -12.11 12.28
C PHE A 70 -12.03 -12.81 11.51
N TRP A 71 -12.70 -12.08 10.60
CA TRP A 71 -13.75 -12.66 9.76
C TRP A 71 -13.15 -13.55 8.66
N ALA A 72 -12.04 -13.14 8.07
CA ALA A 72 -11.35 -13.90 7.04
C ALA A 72 -10.88 -15.28 7.54
N ASP A 73 -10.43 -15.37 8.80
CA ASP A 73 -10.01 -16.65 9.39
C ASP A 73 -11.16 -17.65 9.56
N ARG A 74 -12.40 -17.16 9.70
CA ARG A 74 -13.59 -17.96 9.99
C ARG A 74 -14.46 -18.24 8.78
N LEU A 75 -14.39 -17.38 7.77
CA LEU A 75 -15.21 -17.45 6.56
C LEU A 75 -14.43 -18.05 5.40
N ASN A 76 -15.17 -18.49 4.36
CA ASN A 76 -14.56 -18.87 3.09
C ASN A 76 -13.91 -17.63 2.44
N GLY A 77 -12.59 -17.70 2.22
CA GLY A 77 -11.80 -16.56 1.73
C GLY A 77 -12.21 -16.09 0.34
N ARG A 78 -12.61 -17.03 -0.55
CA ARG A 78 -13.14 -16.71 -1.87
C ARG A 78 -14.41 -15.85 -1.78
N VAL A 79 -15.40 -16.30 -1.00
CA VAL A 79 -16.68 -15.58 -0.85
C VAL A 79 -16.45 -14.22 -0.20
N PHE A 80 -15.61 -14.18 0.85
CA PHE A 80 -15.32 -12.94 1.57
C PHE A 80 -14.62 -11.91 0.67
N MET A 81 -13.65 -12.32 -0.13
CA MET A 81 -12.96 -11.47 -1.10
C MET A 81 -13.89 -11.01 -2.22
N THR A 82 -14.77 -11.90 -2.71
CA THR A 82 -15.78 -11.57 -3.73
C THR A 82 -16.73 -10.48 -3.24
N VAL A 83 -17.25 -10.62 -2.03
CA VAL A 83 -18.12 -9.59 -1.42
C VAL A 83 -17.37 -8.27 -1.27
N GLY A 84 -16.11 -8.30 -0.82
CA GLY A 84 -15.29 -7.10 -0.68
C GLY A 84 -15.11 -6.33 -1.99
N ILE A 85 -14.74 -7.02 -3.09
CA ILE A 85 -14.55 -6.35 -4.39
C ILE A 85 -15.89 -5.92 -5.02
N ALA A 86 -16.96 -6.68 -4.85
CA ALA A 86 -18.29 -6.32 -5.32
C ALA A 86 -18.83 -5.04 -4.63
N LEU A 87 -18.68 -4.96 -3.31
CA LEU A 87 -19.05 -3.75 -2.55
C LEU A 87 -18.16 -2.56 -2.92
N SER A 88 -16.85 -2.77 -3.12
CA SER A 88 -15.95 -1.71 -3.60
C SER A 88 -16.34 -1.22 -4.98
N ALA A 89 -16.73 -2.11 -5.90
CA ALA A 89 -17.27 -1.77 -7.21
C ALA A 89 -18.54 -0.93 -7.09
N LEU A 90 -19.49 -1.35 -6.26
CA LEU A 90 -20.73 -0.61 -6.01
C LEU A 90 -20.46 0.79 -5.46
N MET A 91 -19.57 0.93 -4.47
CA MET A 91 -19.21 2.25 -3.91
C MET A 91 -18.60 3.17 -4.96
N ASN A 92 -17.78 2.65 -5.86
CA ASN A 92 -17.20 3.42 -6.96
C ASN A 92 -18.27 3.86 -7.98
N LEU A 93 -19.17 2.97 -8.37
CA LEU A 93 -20.28 3.31 -9.29
C LEU A 93 -21.18 4.40 -8.68
N LEU A 94 -21.57 4.24 -7.42
CA LEU A 94 -22.38 5.24 -6.72
C LEU A 94 -21.66 6.58 -6.59
N PHE A 95 -20.34 6.56 -6.31
CA PHE A 95 -19.51 7.76 -6.26
C PHE A 95 -19.50 8.50 -7.60
N GLY A 96 -19.32 7.78 -8.71
CA GLY A 96 -19.30 8.37 -10.06
C GLY A 96 -20.66 8.93 -10.50
N CYS A 97 -21.76 8.38 -9.99
CA CYS A 97 -23.12 8.77 -10.35
C CYS A 97 -23.71 9.88 -9.45
N THR A 98 -23.15 10.15 -8.28
CA THR A 98 -23.68 11.19 -7.37
C THR A 98 -23.16 12.58 -7.71
N SER A 99 -23.89 13.61 -7.26
CA SER A 99 -23.47 15.02 -7.30
C SER A 99 -23.45 15.66 -5.90
N LEU A 100 -23.84 14.93 -4.86
CA LEU A 100 -23.90 15.43 -3.50
C LEU A 100 -22.57 15.23 -2.79
N SER A 101 -21.94 16.32 -2.33
CA SER A 101 -20.61 16.29 -1.69
C SER A 101 -20.54 15.37 -0.48
N ILE A 102 -21.60 15.27 0.32
CA ILE A 102 -21.67 14.39 1.47
C ILE A 102 -21.63 12.89 1.06
N LEU A 103 -22.26 12.55 -0.06
CA LEU A 103 -22.28 11.18 -0.57
C LEU A 103 -20.90 10.75 -1.11
N PHE A 104 -20.11 11.68 -1.64
CA PHE A 104 -18.72 11.39 -1.97
C PHE A 104 -17.95 10.87 -0.75
N ALA A 105 -18.07 11.57 0.39
CA ALA A 105 -17.42 11.16 1.63
C ALA A 105 -17.96 9.80 2.13
N VAL A 106 -19.27 9.61 2.14
CA VAL A 106 -19.88 8.36 2.58
C VAL A 106 -19.42 7.17 1.73
N PHE A 107 -19.52 7.27 0.40
CA PHE A 107 -19.14 6.18 -0.48
C PHE A 107 -17.63 5.91 -0.43
N TRP A 108 -16.80 6.95 -0.29
CA TRP A 108 -15.35 6.77 -0.19
C TRP A 108 -14.92 6.13 1.12
N VAL A 109 -15.55 6.48 2.24
CA VAL A 109 -15.31 5.85 3.55
C VAL A 109 -15.76 4.40 3.55
N LEU A 110 -16.95 4.10 3.01
CA LEU A 110 -17.43 2.73 2.85
C LEU A 110 -16.52 1.91 1.92
N ASN A 111 -16.02 2.52 0.84
CA ASN A 111 -15.00 1.90 0.01
C ASN A 111 -13.74 1.57 0.83
N GLY A 112 -13.30 2.45 1.72
CA GLY A 112 -12.20 2.19 2.65
C GLY A 112 -12.40 0.94 3.49
N TRP A 113 -13.62 0.73 3.98
CA TRP A 113 -13.97 -0.49 4.72
C TRP A 113 -13.88 -1.73 3.83
N THR A 114 -14.47 -1.70 2.65
CA THR A 114 -14.48 -2.86 1.73
C THR A 114 -13.09 -3.19 1.19
N GLN A 115 -12.23 -2.21 1.03
CA GLN A 115 -10.81 -2.42 0.66
C GLN A 115 -10.05 -3.26 1.68
N GLY A 116 -10.40 -3.18 2.98
CA GLY A 116 -9.80 -4.01 4.03
C GLY A 116 -10.18 -5.49 3.95
N MET A 117 -11.18 -5.85 3.14
CA MET A 117 -11.58 -7.24 2.88
C MET A 117 -10.72 -7.95 1.82
N GLY A 118 -9.78 -7.26 1.18
CA GLY A 118 -8.97 -7.84 0.10
C GLY A 118 -7.77 -8.65 0.60
N PHE A 119 -6.90 -8.07 1.41
CA PHE A 119 -5.63 -8.69 1.82
C PHE A 119 -5.77 -9.85 2.81
N PRO A 120 -6.56 -9.76 3.90
CA PRO A 120 -6.60 -10.82 4.91
C PRO A 120 -7.02 -12.19 4.34
N PRO A 121 -8.10 -12.31 3.54
CA PRO A 121 -8.46 -13.60 2.96
C PRO A 121 -7.38 -14.12 1.99
N CYS A 122 -6.73 -13.25 1.22
CA CYS A 122 -5.64 -13.68 0.36
C CYS A 122 -4.45 -14.22 1.15
N ALA A 123 -4.06 -13.57 2.24
CA ALA A 123 -2.97 -14.03 3.08
C ALA A 123 -3.27 -15.44 3.66
N LYS A 124 -4.50 -15.66 4.14
CA LYS A 124 -4.97 -16.98 4.60
C LYS A 124 -4.91 -18.01 3.47
N MET A 125 -5.56 -17.74 2.33
CA MET A 125 -5.59 -18.66 1.20
C MET A 125 -4.18 -19.02 0.70
N LEU A 126 -3.26 -18.06 0.63
CA LEU A 126 -1.87 -18.28 0.23
C LEU A 126 -1.17 -19.32 1.13
N THR A 127 -1.48 -19.35 2.43
CA THR A 127 -0.90 -20.35 3.35
C THR A 127 -1.45 -21.75 3.13
N HIS A 128 -2.66 -21.89 2.59
CA HIS A 128 -3.23 -23.20 2.21
C HIS A 128 -2.67 -23.73 0.89
N TRP A 129 -2.32 -22.82 -0.03
CA TRP A 129 -1.88 -23.18 -1.36
C TRP A 129 -0.37 -23.31 -1.52
N ILE A 130 0.43 -22.74 -0.61
CA ILE A 130 1.87 -22.61 -0.79
C ILE A 130 2.59 -23.26 0.38
N HIS A 131 3.54 -24.15 0.05
CA HIS A 131 4.38 -24.79 1.07
C HIS A 131 5.18 -23.73 1.86
N PRO A 132 5.34 -23.87 3.20
CA PRO A 132 6.06 -22.90 4.05
C PRO A 132 7.44 -22.50 3.55
N LYS A 133 8.18 -23.42 2.94
CA LYS A 133 9.53 -23.16 2.37
C LYS A 133 9.52 -22.17 1.20
N GLU A 134 8.41 -22.08 0.46
CA GLU A 134 8.26 -21.23 -0.73
C GLU A 134 7.35 -20.01 -0.46
N LEU A 135 6.68 -20.00 0.70
CA LEU A 135 5.65 -19.01 1.03
C LEU A 135 6.18 -17.57 0.96
N ALA A 136 7.33 -17.30 1.54
CA ALA A 136 7.89 -15.95 1.57
C ALA A 136 8.14 -15.40 0.16
N THR A 137 8.74 -16.19 -0.72
CA THR A 137 9.07 -15.78 -2.09
C THR A 137 7.79 -15.59 -2.93
N LYS A 138 6.88 -16.59 -2.91
CA LYS A 138 5.65 -16.55 -3.70
C LYS A 138 4.69 -15.47 -3.20
N MET A 139 4.61 -15.25 -1.88
CA MET A 139 3.81 -14.18 -1.29
C MET A 139 4.37 -12.80 -1.63
N SER A 140 5.70 -12.63 -1.65
CA SER A 140 6.34 -11.38 -2.08
C SER A 140 6.05 -11.09 -3.54
N LEU A 141 6.15 -12.09 -4.42
CA LEU A 141 5.80 -11.96 -5.83
C LEU A 141 4.32 -11.64 -6.01
N TRP A 142 3.44 -12.38 -5.33
CA TRP A 142 2.00 -12.10 -5.34
C TRP A 142 1.68 -10.67 -4.88
N ASN A 143 2.38 -10.19 -3.86
CA ASN A 143 2.17 -8.85 -3.31
C ASN A 143 2.49 -7.73 -4.32
N THR A 144 3.32 -7.96 -5.34
CA THR A 144 3.58 -6.96 -6.40
C THR A 144 2.32 -6.60 -7.20
N SER A 145 1.29 -7.44 -7.16
CA SER A 145 0.00 -7.18 -7.81
C SER A 145 -0.65 -5.86 -7.39
N HIS A 146 -0.39 -5.39 -6.16
CA HIS A 146 -0.88 -4.10 -5.70
C HIS A 146 -0.29 -2.92 -6.48
N SER A 147 1.00 -2.98 -6.83
CA SER A 147 1.65 -1.94 -7.65
C SER A 147 1.13 -1.99 -9.08
N PHE A 148 0.93 -3.19 -9.65
CA PHE A 148 0.26 -3.32 -10.95
C PHE A 148 -1.14 -2.73 -10.94
N GLY A 149 -1.92 -2.97 -9.88
CA GLY A 149 -3.25 -2.38 -9.73
C GLY A 149 -3.23 -0.85 -9.64
N ALA A 150 -2.25 -0.28 -8.93
CA ALA A 150 -2.07 1.17 -8.87
C ALA A 150 -1.70 1.76 -10.23
N VAL A 151 -0.74 1.14 -10.94
CA VAL A 151 -0.36 1.54 -12.31
C VAL A 151 -1.55 1.45 -13.27
N LEU A 152 -2.34 0.36 -13.19
CA LEU A 152 -3.54 0.18 -13.99
C LEU A 152 -4.58 1.29 -13.72
N ALA A 153 -4.81 1.64 -12.44
CA ALA A 153 -5.73 2.72 -12.06
C ALA A 153 -5.31 4.06 -12.63
N LEU A 154 -4.02 4.41 -12.45
CA LEU A 154 -3.47 5.67 -12.95
C LEU A 154 -3.49 5.72 -14.48
N GLY A 155 -3.10 4.64 -15.15
CA GLY A 155 -3.06 4.55 -16.62
C GLY A 155 -4.45 4.62 -17.24
N LEU A 156 -5.40 3.84 -16.72
CA LEU A 156 -6.78 3.86 -17.19
C LEU A 156 -7.42 5.24 -17.01
N CYS A 157 -7.31 5.83 -15.82
CA CYS A 157 -7.85 7.17 -15.58
C CYS A 157 -7.15 8.25 -16.41
N SER A 158 -5.82 8.16 -16.60
CA SER A 158 -5.09 9.06 -17.49
C SER A 158 -5.62 8.99 -18.93
N TYR A 159 -5.87 7.78 -19.42
CA TYR A 159 -6.42 7.57 -20.77
C TYR A 159 -7.83 8.13 -20.89
N LEU A 160 -8.73 7.84 -19.94
CA LEU A 160 -10.10 8.35 -19.93
C LEU A 160 -10.14 9.88 -19.93
N LEU A 161 -9.30 10.52 -19.13
CA LEU A 161 -9.19 11.98 -19.08
C LEU A 161 -8.53 12.55 -20.35
N HIS A 162 -7.60 11.82 -20.97
CA HIS A 162 -6.95 12.24 -22.24
C HIS A 162 -7.93 12.30 -23.40
N ILE A 163 -8.87 11.34 -23.49
CA ILE A 163 -9.91 11.30 -24.53
C ILE A 163 -11.09 12.25 -24.24
N GLY A 164 -10.96 13.12 -23.23
CA GLY A 164 -11.96 14.15 -22.91
C GLY A 164 -13.12 13.70 -22.04
N LEU A 165 -13.07 12.50 -21.47
CA LEU A 165 -14.07 12.07 -20.49
C LEU A 165 -13.81 12.77 -19.15
N GLY A 166 -14.89 13.17 -18.47
CA GLY A 166 -14.81 13.86 -17.16
C GLY A 166 -14.35 12.93 -16.04
N TRP A 167 -14.01 13.52 -14.89
CA TRP A 167 -13.53 12.81 -13.69
C TRP A 167 -14.46 11.68 -13.19
N ARG A 168 -15.77 11.75 -13.46
CA ARG A 168 -16.75 10.72 -13.07
C ARG A 168 -16.42 9.35 -13.67
N TRP A 169 -15.89 9.34 -14.88
CA TRP A 169 -15.51 8.11 -15.55
C TRP A 169 -14.31 7.41 -14.91
N CYS A 170 -13.49 8.14 -14.13
CA CYS A 170 -12.47 7.54 -13.29
C CYS A 170 -13.03 6.68 -12.14
N PHE A 171 -14.33 6.74 -11.88
CA PHE A 171 -15.03 5.86 -10.92
C PHE A 171 -15.92 4.85 -11.62
N ILE A 172 -16.68 5.27 -12.63
CA ILE A 172 -17.64 4.41 -13.32
C ILE A 172 -16.94 3.25 -14.03
N VAL A 173 -15.89 3.53 -14.83
CA VAL A 173 -15.18 2.46 -15.57
C VAL A 173 -14.43 1.50 -14.63
N PRO A 174 -13.61 1.96 -13.68
CA PRO A 174 -13.01 1.08 -12.68
C PRO A 174 -14.04 0.29 -11.86
N GLY A 175 -15.14 0.92 -11.49
CA GLY A 175 -16.24 0.25 -10.76
C GLY A 175 -16.88 -0.86 -11.58
N ALA A 176 -17.20 -0.61 -12.85
CA ALA A 176 -17.76 -1.62 -13.75
C ALA A 176 -16.79 -2.80 -13.97
N LEU A 177 -15.50 -2.50 -14.19
CA LEU A 177 -14.47 -3.52 -14.32
C LEU A 177 -14.33 -4.34 -13.04
N ALA A 178 -14.36 -3.69 -11.86
CA ALA A 178 -14.29 -4.38 -10.58
C ALA A 178 -15.51 -5.27 -10.33
N ALA A 179 -16.71 -4.88 -10.81
CA ALA A 179 -17.90 -5.72 -10.76
C ALA A 179 -17.73 -7.00 -11.60
N LEU A 180 -17.15 -6.91 -12.80
CA LEU A 180 -16.80 -8.07 -13.62
C LEU A 180 -15.77 -8.95 -12.93
N ILE A 181 -14.78 -8.34 -12.28
CA ILE A 181 -13.76 -9.09 -11.51
C ILE A 181 -14.35 -9.72 -10.25
N ALA A 182 -15.41 -9.20 -9.66
CA ALA A 182 -16.13 -9.88 -8.58
C ALA A 182 -16.73 -11.22 -9.06
N VAL A 183 -17.33 -11.23 -10.24
CA VAL A 183 -17.83 -12.45 -10.88
C VAL A 183 -16.67 -13.42 -11.18
N PHE A 184 -15.56 -12.90 -11.75
CA PHE A 184 -14.36 -13.69 -11.98
C PHE A 184 -13.80 -14.31 -10.69
N CYS A 185 -13.75 -13.52 -9.60
CA CYS A 185 -13.29 -13.97 -8.29
C CYS A 185 -14.10 -15.17 -7.80
N PHE A 186 -15.41 -15.06 -7.86
CA PHE A 186 -16.32 -16.12 -7.39
C PHE A 186 -16.10 -17.46 -8.11
N PHE A 187 -15.85 -17.44 -9.41
CA PHE A 187 -15.70 -18.68 -10.20
C PHE A 187 -14.25 -19.19 -10.26
N CYS A 188 -13.27 -18.30 -10.32
CA CYS A 188 -11.87 -18.65 -10.61
C CYS A 188 -10.99 -18.80 -9.38
N VAL A 189 -11.24 -18.04 -8.30
CA VAL A 189 -10.49 -18.18 -7.05
C VAL A 189 -11.04 -19.37 -6.27
N LYS A 190 -10.17 -20.17 -5.64
CA LYS A 190 -10.53 -21.29 -4.78
C LYS A 190 -9.90 -21.10 -3.40
N ASP A 191 -10.67 -21.31 -2.34
CA ASP A 191 -10.22 -21.09 -0.96
C ASP A 191 -9.10 -22.04 -0.55
N SER A 192 -9.20 -23.30 -0.99
CA SER A 192 -8.25 -24.37 -0.66
C SER A 192 -8.02 -25.31 -1.84
N PRO A 193 -6.94 -26.12 -1.81
CA PRO A 193 -6.71 -27.19 -2.77
C PRO A 193 -7.87 -28.18 -2.87
N ALA A 194 -8.46 -28.55 -1.73
CA ALA A 194 -9.61 -29.44 -1.65
C ALA A 194 -10.82 -28.90 -2.46
N GLU A 195 -11.09 -27.62 -2.40
CA GLU A 195 -12.14 -26.96 -3.18
C GLU A 195 -11.85 -26.98 -4.70
N ALA A 196 -10.58 -27.10 -5.07
CA ALA A 196 -10.15 -27.23 -6.47
C ALA A 196 -10.12 -28.68 -6.93
N GLY A 197 -10.45 -29.64 -6.07
CA GLY A 197 -10.44 -31.09 -6.39
C GLY A 197 -9.02 -31.66 -6.51
N VAL A 198 -8.02 -31.06 -5.85
CA VAL A 198 -6.65 -31.55 -5.78
C VAL A 198 -6.29 -31.86 -4.33
N GLU A 199 -5.54 -32.96 -4.13
CA GLU A 199 -5.07 -33.31 -2.80
C GLU A 199 -4.09 -32.24 -2.24
N GLU A 200 -4.21 -31.96 -0.95
CA GLU A 200 -3.23 -31.16 -0.25
C GLU A 200 -1.92 -31.93 -0.22
N LEU A 201 -0.82 -31.26 -0.59
CA LEU A 201 0.49 -31.87 -0.41
C LEU A 201 0.71 -32.06 1.10
N GLU A 202 0.95 -33.33 1.51
CA GLU A 202 1.32 -33.59 2.90
C GLU A 202 2.54 -32.79 3.29
N ILE A 203 2.35 -31.88 4.23
CA ILE A 203 3.41 -31.04 4.77
C ILE A 203 4.16 -31.87 5.81
N GLU A 204 5.16 -32.65 5.38
CA GLU A 204 6.09 -33.27 6.30
C GLU A 204 6.74 -32.16 7.17
N GLY A 205 6.41 -32.14 8.44
CA GLY A 205 6.94 -31.18 9.43
C GLY A 205 5.98 -30.08 9.90
N GLY A 206 4.86 -29.81 9.22
CA GLY A 206 3.91 -28.75 9.61
C GLY A 206 3.25 -28.97 10.98
N LYS A 207 3.02 -30.21 11.38
CA LYS A 207 2.50 -30.56 12.72
C LYS A 207 3.53 -30.34 13.83
N LYS A 208 4.83 -30.61 13.58
CA LYS A 208 5.89 -30.43 14.58
C LYS A 208 6.24 -28.96 14.83
N GLU A 209 6.12 -28.06 13.82
CA GLU A 209 6.30 -26.62 14.03
C GLU A 209 5.11 -25.96 14.77
N ALA A 210 3.91 -26.50 14.65
CA ALA A 210 2.74 -26.05 15.41
C ALA A 210 2.83 -26.42 16.90
N GLU A 211 3.42 -27.57 17.21
CA GLU A 211 3.61 -28.05 18.59
C GLU A 211 4.83 -27.43 19.30
N SER A 212 5.85 -26.98 18.54
CA SER A 212 7.04 -26.30 19.05
C SER A 212 6.83 -24.79 19.34
N LYS A 213 5.61 -24.28 19.28
CA LYS A 213 5.31 -22.91 19.74
C LYS A 213 5.45 -22.85 21.24
N ALA A 214 6.70 -22.68 21.71
CA ALA A 214 6.99 -22.30 23.09
C ALA A 214 6.02 -21.18 23.50
N THR A 215 5.33 -21.39 24.58
CA THR A 215 4.21 -20.61 25.08
C THR A 215 4.67 -19.25 25.62
N VAL A 216 5.07 -18.34 24.72
CA VAL A 216 5.25 -16.93 25.09
C VAL A 216 3.87 -16.37 25.37
N THR A 217 3.64 -15.96 26.59
CA THR A 217 2.36 -15.40 27.03
C THR A 217 2.03 -14.10 26.27
N SER A 218 0.74 -13.77 26.14
CA SER A 218 0.32 -12.51 25.51
C SER A 218 0.92 -11.27 26.22
N SER A 219 1.21 -11.37 27.50
CA SER A 219 1.87 -10.33 28.29
C SER A 219 3.33 -10.16 27.88
N GLU A 220 4.07 -11.25 27.71
CA GLU A 220 5.46 -11.21 27.26
C GLU A 220 5.59 -10.70 25.83
N ARG A 221 4.69 -11.11 24.92
CA ARG A 221 4.66 -10.56 23.55
C ARG A 221 4.47 -9.05 23.55
N ARG A 222 3.55 -8.54 24.40
CA ARG A 222 3.36 -7.10 24.56
C ARG A 222 4.62 -6.42 25.09
N ARG A 223 5.29 -6.99 26.09
CA ARG A 223 6.52 -6.46 26.65
C ARG A 223 7.66 -6.45 25.63
N LEU A 224 7.80 -7.49 24.80
CA LEU A 224 8.82 -7.57 23.74
C LEU A 224 8.64 -6.51 22.66
N VAL A 225 7.41 -6.14 22.32
CA VAL A 225 7.12 -5.12 21.31
C VAL A 225 7.13 -3.72 21.92
N PHE A 226 6.29 -3.47 22.92
CA PHE A 226 6.10 -2.12 23.47
C PHE A 226 7.19 -1.70 24.45
N GLY A 227 7.96 -2.64 25.01
CA GLY A 227 9.16 -2.35 25.79
C GLY A 227 10.42 -2.09 24.97
N ASN A 228 10.39 -2.34 23.64
CA ASN A 228 11.56 -2.17 22.78
C ASN A 228 11.58 -0.76 22.16
N ARG A 229 12.50 0.09 22.63
CA ARG A 229 12.68 1.46 22.14
C ARG A 229 12.93 1.52 20.61
N VAL A 230 13.63 0.54 20.06
CA VAL A 230 13.93 0.52 18.62
C VAL A 230 12.66 0.31 17.80
N ILE A 231 11.74 -0.55 18.26
CA ILE A 231 10.46 -0.77 17.59
C ILE A 231 9.61 0.52 17.58
N TRP A 232 9.61 1.31 18.67
CA TRP A 232 8.94 2.61 18.72
C TRP A 232 9.55 3.61 17.73
N LEU A 233 10.88 3.70 17.67
CA LEU A 233 11.57 4.59 16.72
C LEU A 233 11.24 4.23 15.28
N ILE A 234 11.23 2.93 14.95
CA ILE A 234 10.91 2.43 13.61
C ILE A 234 9.43 2.66 13.27
N ALA A 235 8.53 2.43 14.23
CA ALA A 235 7.09 2.67 14.05
C ALA A 235 6.80 4.16 13.80
N LEU A 236 7.44 5.04 14.57
CA LEU A 236 7.33 6.49 14.37
C LEU A 236 7.99 6.94 13.05
N ALA A 237 9.14 6.37 12.69
CA ALA A 237 9.75 6.63 11.38
C ALA A 237 8.82 6.20 10.24
N ASN A 238 8.12 5.06 10.38
CA ASN A 238 7.14 4.58 9.41
C ASN A 238 5.98 5.57 9.20
N PHE A 239 5.54 6.23 10.25
CA PHE A 239 4.55 7.30 10.14
C PHE A 239 5.02 8.38 9.17
N PHE A 240 6.26 8.85 9.27
CA PHE A 240 6.82 9.87 8.37
C PHE A 240 7.08 9.35 6.95
N VAL A 241 7.55 8.11 6.80
CA VAL A 241 7.69 7.46 5.47
C VAL A 241 6.36 7.45 4.74
N TYR A 242 5.28 7.10 5.44
CA TYR A 242 3.95 7.02 4.84
C TYR A 242 3.31 8.38 4.58
N ILE A 243 3.62 9.43 5.37
CA ILE A 243 3.20 10.81 5.05
C ILE A 243 3.74 11.20 3.67
N VAL A 244 5.04 11.01 3.45
CA VAL A 244 5.69 11.38 2.19
C VAL A 244 5.14 10.55 1.04
N ARG A 245 5.00 9.24 1.24
CA ARG A 245 4.45 8.32 0.24
C ARG A 245 3.04 8.71 -0.20
N PHE A 246 2.12 8.84 0.75
CA PHE A 246 0.73 9.19 0.46
C PHE A 246 0.61 10.64 -0.05
N GLY A 247 1.45 11.56 0.44
CA GLY A 247 1.52 12.91 -0.08
C GLY A 247 1.79 12.94 -1.59
N PHE A 248 2.79 12.21 -2.07
CA PHE A 248 3.08 12.13 -3.49
C PHE A 248 2.03 11.36 -4.29
N LEU A 249 1.53 10.24 -3.76
CA LEU A 249 0.59 9.39 -4.50
C LEU A 249 -0.82 9.94 -4.58
N ASP A 250 -1.32 10.43 -3.46
CA ASP A 250 -2.73 10.80 -3.38
C ASP A 250 -2.96 12.23 -3.90
N TRP A 251 -1.95 13.12 -3.77
CA TRP A 251 -2.02 14.49 -4.26
C TRP A 251 -1.22 14.73 -5.56
N GLY A 252 -0.48 13.72 -6.04
CA GLY A 252 0.42 13.82 -7.19
C GLY A 252 -0.20 14.50 -8.40
N PRO A 253 -1.26 13.95 -9.01
CA PRO A 253 -1.91 14.58 -10.17
C PRO A 253 -2.42 15.99 -9.89
N THR A 254 -2.86 16.26 -8.66
CA THR A 254 -3.39 17.57 -8.26
C THR A 254 -2.30 18.64 -8.17
N PHE A 255 -1.17 18.38 -7.48
CA PHE A 255 -0.10 19.36 -7.41
C PHE A 255 0.64 19.51 -8.74
N LEU A 256 0.79 18.44 -9.52
CA LEU A 256 1.36 18.54 -10.86
C LEU A 256 0.55 19.48 -11.74
N LYS A 257 -0.78 19.42 -11.67
CA LYS A 257 -1.66 20.32 -12.41
C LYS A 257 -1.65 21.74 -11.83
N GLN A 258 -1.94 21.89 -10.54
CA GLN A 258 -2.16 23.21 -9.92
C GLN A 258 -0.87 24.01 -9.65
N PHE A 259 0.26 23.33 -9.41
CA PHE A 259 1.53 23.98 -9.08
C PHE A 259 2.51 24.02 -10.26
N LYS A 260 2.54 22.97 -11.08
CA LYS A 260 3.46 22.90 -12.22
C LYS A 260 2.78 23.13 -13.59
N GLY A 261 1.45 23.25 -13.65
CA GLY A 261 0.70 23.46 -14.89
C GLY A 261 0.68 22.25 -15.83
N ILE A 262 1.00 21.06 -15.33
CA ILE A 262 1.09 19.83 -16.12
C ILE A 262 -0.31 19.23 -16.27
N PRO A 263 -0.78 18.93 -17.51
CA PRO A 263 -2.08 18.30 -17.72
C PRO A 263 -2.24 17.00 -16.92
N VAL A 264 -3.44 16.75 -16.37
CA VAL A 264 -3.71 15.62 -15.46
C VAL A 264 -3.32 14.27 -16.06
N ALA A 265 -3.61 14.05 -17.33
CA ALA A 265 -3.23 12.81 -18.01
C ALA A 265 -1.69 12.59 -18.01
N LYS A 266 -0.90 13.64 -18.28
CA LYS A 266 0.57 13.58 -18.19
C LYS A 266 1.03 13.42 -16.74
N GLY A 267 0.38 14.10 -15.79
CA GLY A 267 0.63 13.96 -14.37
C GLY A 267 0.40 12.52 -13.88
N GLY A 268 -0.62 11.84 -14.39
CA GLY A 268 -0.86 10.43 -14.14
C GLY A 268 0.28 9.53 -14.62
N LEU A 269 0.80 9.76 -15.83
CA LEU A 269 1.95 9.03 -16.35
C LEU A 269 3.22 9.26 -15.52
N MET A 270 3.43 10.49 -15.04
CA MET A 270 4.54 10.79 -14.11
C MET A 270 4.37 10.06 -12.76
N THR A 271 3.15 9.93 -12.27
CA THR A 271 2.85 9.17 -11.06
C THR A 271 3.04 7.66 -11.28
N ILE A 272 2.76 7.14 -12.47
CA ILE A 272 3.13 5.77 -12.86
C ILE A 272 4.65 5.59 -12.83
N ALA A 273 5.41 6.52 -13.39
CA ALA A 273 6.87 6.46 -13.37
C ALA A 273 7.43 6.46 -11.93
N PHE A 274 6.83 7.24 -11.02
CA PHE A 274 7.11 7.20 -9.59
C PHE A 274 6.89 5.79 -9.00
N GLU A 275 5.73 5.15 -9.27
CA GLU A 275 5.40 3.80 -8.79
C GLU A 275 6.34 2.72 -9.35
N LEU A 276 6.69 2.80 -10.63
CA LEU A 276 7.62 1.84 -11.26
C LEU A 276 9.04 1.98 -10.68
N ALA A 277 9.52 3.21 -10.50
CA ALA A 277 10.80 3.46 -9.85
C ALA A 277 10.82 2.95 -8.40
N ALA A 278 9.69 3.04 -7.70
CA ALA A 278 9.51 2.55 -6.34
C ALA A 278 9.67 1.02 -6.23
N VAL A 279 9.18 0.26 -7.20
CA VAL A 279 9.39 -1.21 -7.25
C VAL A 279 10.87 -1.53 -7.37
N VAL A 280 11.59 -0.86 -8.27
CA VAL A 280 13.04 -1.02 -8.43
C VAL A 280 13.78 -0.61 -7.16
N GLY A 281 13.38 0.51 -6.55
CA GLY A 281 13.95 1.01 -5.30
C GLY A 281 13.79 0.04 -4.13
N THR A 282 12.67 -0.66 -4.05
CA THR A 282 12.44 -1.71 -3.04
C THR A 282 13.47 -2.84 -3.15
N ILE A 283 13.68 -3.34 -4.37
CA ILE A 283 14.65 -4.42 -4.64
C ILE A 283 16.08 -3.94 -4.33
N PHE A 284 16.42 -2.74 -4.80
CA PHE A 284 17.72 -2.13 -4.57
C PHE A 284 18.01 -1.92 -3.08
N ALA A 285 17.05 -1.43 -2.32
CA ALA A 285 17.18 -1.23 -0.88
C ALA A 285 17.44 -2.55 -0.13
N GLY A 286 16.76 -3.63 -0.52
CA GLY A 286 17.03 -4.97 -0.01
C GLY A 286 18.46 -5.40 -0.29
N TRP A 287 18.90 -5.29 -1.54
CA TRP A 287 20.26 -5.65 -1.97
C TRP A 287 21.33 -4.83 -1.23
N VAL A 288 21.18 -3.51 -1.10
CA VAL A 288 22.08 -2.63 -0.34
C VAL A 288 22.15 -3.05 1.13
N THR A 289 20.98 -3.37 1.72
CA THR A 289 20.90 -3.82 3.11
C THR A 289 21.74 -5.06 3.34
N ASP A 290 21.64 -6.04 2.47
CA ASP A 290 22.34 -7.32 2.64
C ASP A 290 23.84 -7.20 2.32
N LYS A 291 24.16 -6.57 1.18
CA LYS A 291 25.55 -6.52 0.69
C LYS A 291 26.41 -5.49 1.40
N TRP A 292 25.90 -4.27 1.63
CA TRP A 292 26.72 -3.17 2.19
C TRP A 292 26.55 -3.03 3.70
N PHE A 293 25.34 -3.25 4.22
CA PHE A 293 25.06 -3.06 5.65
C PHE A 293 24.92 -4.36 6.43
N LYS A 294 25.21 -5.52 5.83
CA LYS A 294 25.20 -6.84 6.50
C LYS A 294 23.89 -7.10 7.27
N GLY A 295 22.75 -6.85 6.61
CA GLY A 295 21.41 -7.05 7.16
C GLY A 295 20.90 -5.92 8.07
N ARG A 296 21.66 -4.83 8.26
CA ARG A 296 21.24 -3.69 9.09
C ARG A 296 20.33 -2.73 8.30
N GLY A 297 19.09 -3.10 8.07
CA GLY A 297 18.13 -2.34 7.24
C GLY A 297 17.89 -0.90 7.68
N VAL A 298 18.04 -0.58 8.97
CA VAL A 298 17.92 0.80 9.49
C VAL A 298 18.89 1.75 8.78
N ARG A 299 20.12 1.32 8.49
CA ARG A 299 21.12 2.16 7.80
C ARG A 299 20.68 2.48 6.37
N THR A 300 20.16 1.49 5.66
CA THR A 300 19.58 1.71 4.32
C THR A 300 18.44 2.71 4.38
N CYS A 301 17.55 2.59 5.39
CA CYS A 301 16.44 3.52 5.57
C CYS A 301 16.91 4.97 5.78
N VAL A 302 18.01 5.20 6.52
CA VAL A 302 18.60 6.54 6.70
C VAL A 302 18.97 7.16 5.34
N PHE A 303 19.73 6.44 4.51
CA PHE A 303 20.14 6.95 3.20
C PHE A 303 18.94 7.14 2.26
N CYS A 304 18.03 6.19 2.26
CA CYS A 304 16.81 6.30 1.47
C CYS A 304 15.99 7.54 1.84
N MET A 305 15.80 7.83 3.12
CA MET A 305 15.05 9.02 3.56
C MET A 305 15.80 10.32 3.29
N LEU A 306 17.14 10.31 3.39
CA LEU A 306 17.95 11.47 3.00
C LEU A 306 17.76 11.80 1.52
N PHE A 307 17.90 10.81 0.65
CA PHE A 307 17.73 11.02 -0.79
C PHE A 307 16.26 11.34 -1.14
N ALA A 308 15.28 10.74 -0.46
CA ALA A 308 13.89 11.12 -0.62
C ALA A 308 13.65 12.60 -0.29
N ALA A 309 14.28 13.12 0.77
CA ALA A 309 14.22 14.54 1.11
C ALA A 309 14.87 15.41 0.02
N LEU A 310 16.05 15.02 -0.47
CA LEU A 310 16.74 15.74 -1.55
C LEU A 310 15.94 15.80 -2.84
N PHE A 311 15.36 14.66 -3.27
CA PHE A 311 14.50 14.62 -4.47
C PHE A 311 13.21 15.41 -4.28
N SER A 312 12.60 15.36 -3.09
CA SER A 312 11.41 16.15 -2.77
C SER A 312 11.71 17.65 -2.79
N PHE A 313 12.83 18.06 -2.21
CA PHE A 313 13.30 19.44 -2.23
C PHE A 313 13.64 19.89 -3.66
N GLY A 314 14.37 19.09 -4.42
CA GLY A 314 14.67 19.36 -5.83
C GLY A 314 13.41 19.53 -6.67
N PHE A 315 12.38 18.69 -6.45
CA PHE A 315 11.09 18.82 -7.12
C PHE A 315 10.37 20.13 -6.75
N TRP A 316 10.40 20.52 -5.48
CA TRP A 316 9.84 21.79 -5.02
C TRP A 316 10.56 22.98 -5.66
N TYR A 317 11.90 22.97 -5.69
CA TYR A 317 12.74 24.05 -6.21
C TYR A 317 12.64 24.19 -7.75
N LEU A 318 12.27 23.15 -8.45
CA LEU A 318 12.16 23.14 -9.92
C LEU A 318 11.11 24.18 -10.38
N PRO A 319 11.43 25.11 -11.31
CA PRO A 319 10.49 26.11 -11.79
C PRO A 319 9.31 25.48 -12.57
N SER A 320 8.16 26.15 -12.58
CA SER A 320 6.94 25.65 -13.23
C SER A 320 7.06 25.48 -14.75
N GLY A 321 8.01 26.15 -15.41
CA GLY A 321 8.29 26.00 -16.84
C GLY A 321 9.36 24.97 -17.18
N ALA A 322 9.88 24.23 -16.20
CA ALA A 322 10.94 23.25 -16.43
C ALA A 322 10.48 22.08 -17.31
N PRO A 323 11.38 21.46 -18.08
CA PRO A 323 11.08 20.30 -18.90
C PRO A 323 10.46 19.16 -18.08
N ILE A 324 9.38 18.54 -18.59
CA ILE A 324 8.62 17.48 -17.91
C ILE A 324 9.53 16.33 -17.48
N TRP A 325 10.55 15.98 -18.27
CA TRP A 325 11.47 14.90 -17.93
C TRP A 325 12.25 15.14 -16.63
N GLN A 326 12.62 16.40 -16.32
CA GLN A 326 13.32 16.75 -15.06
C GLN A 326 12.40 16.53 -13.87
N ALA A 327 11.16 17.02 -13.94
CA ALA A 327 10.15 16.79 -12.93
C ALA A 327 9.87 15.28 -12.73
N THR A 328 9.81 14.53 -13.84
CA THR A 328 9.61 13.09 -13.80
C THR A 328 10.78 12.36 -13.12
N LEU A 329 12.03 12.71 -13.45
CA LEU A 329 13.21 12.11 -12.81
C LEU A 329 13.26 12.37 -11.30
N LEU A 330 12.92 13.58 -10.87
CA LEU A 330 12.88 13.91 -9.44
C LEU A 330 11.78 13.13 -8.71
N LEU A 331 10.61 12.99 -9.33
CA LEU A 331 9.54 12.15 -8.78
C LEU A 331 9.94 10.67 -8.74
N MET A 332 10.55 10.15 -9.81
CA MET A 332 11.06 8.77 -9.84
C MET A 332 12.12 8.55 -8.75
N GLY A 333 13.03 9.50 -8.54
CA GLY A 333 14.02 9.45 -7.47
C GLY A 333 13.38 9.42 -6.09
N ALA A 334 12.35 10.24 -5.85
CA ALA A 334 11.59 10.23 -4.61
C ALA A 334 10.89 8.87 -4.40
N GLY A 335 10.21 8.33 -5.42
CA GLY A 335 9.55 7.03 -5.37
C GLY A 335 10.54 5.89 -5.09
N PHE A 336 11.65 5.85 -5.81
CA PHE A 336 12.73 4.89 -5.61
C PHE A 336 13.21 4.86 -4.16
N CYS A 337 13.37 6.02 -3.54
CA CYS A 337 13.88 6.12 -2.18
C CYS A 337 12.82 5.86 -1.10
N ILE A 338 11.55 6.23 -1.30
CA ILE A 338 10.50 6.09 -0.28
C ILE A 338 10.11 4.63 -0.05
N TYR A 339 10.07 3.81 -1.09
CA TYR A 339 9.59 2.42 -0.98
C TYR A 339 10.63 1.46 -0.38
N GLY A 340 11.92 1.83 -0.38
CA GLY A 340 12.97 1.08 0.33
C GLY A 340 12.65 0.94 1.83
N PRO A 341 12.54 2.04 2.59
CA PRO A 341 12.13 2.01 3.99
C PRO A 341 10.80 1.30 4.21
N GLN A 342 9.80 1.54 3.38
CA GLN A 342 8.50 0.89 3.50
C GLN A 342 8.59 -0.64 3.50
N ALA A 343 9.42 -1.22 2.63
CA ALA A 343 9.60 -2.66 2.55
C ALA A 343 10.46 -3.19 3.72
N LEU A 344 11.50 -2.44 4.11
CA LEU A 344 12.45 -2.87 5.13
C LEU A 344 11.88 -2.77 6.55
N ILE A 345 10.98 -1.82 6.84
CA ILE A 345 10.44 -1.58 8.19
C ILE A 345 9.81 -2.84 8.79
N GLY A 346 9.04 -3.58 8.01
CA GLY A 346 8.44 -4.83 8.46
C GLY A 346 9.49 -5.88 8.84
N ILE A 347 10.56 -5.99 8.05
CA ILE A 347 11.67 -6.91 8.29
C ILE A 347 12.45 -6.48 9.54
N ILE A 348 12.74 -5.18 9.66
CA ILE A 348 13.47 -4.63 10.82
C ILE A 348 12.65 -4.84 12.10
N ALA A 349 11.35 -4.55 12.08
CA ALA A 349 10.47 -4.74 13.23
C ALA A 349 10.40 -6.21 13.66
N ALA A 350 10.28 -7.13 12.71
CA ALA A 350 10.32 -8.57 12.97
C ALA A 350 11.67 -9.00 13.57
N ASN A 351 12.78 -8.47 13.06
CA ASN A 351 14.12 -8.77 13.56
C ASN A 351 14.40 -8.18 14.95
N GLN A 352 13.76 -7.11 15.35
CA GLN A 352 13.87 -6.50 16.68
C GLN A 352 12.95 -7.16 17.71
N ALA A 353 11.88 -7.80 17.26
CA ALA A 353 11.04 -8.68 18.05
C ALA A 353 11.60 -10.13 18.04
N THR A 354 11.03 -11.03 18.82
CA THR A 354 11.24 -12.48 18.64
C THR A 354 10.33 -13.02 17.54
N LYS A 355 10.57 -14.26 17.08
CA LYS A 355 9.67 -14.91 16.11
C LYS A 355 8.20 -14.88 16.54
N GLU A 356 7.96 -15.08 17.86
CA GLU A 356 6.65 -15.14 18.46
C GLU A 356 5.95 -13.76 18.52
N ALA A 357 6.72 -12.66 18.51
CA ALA A 357 6.22 -11.29 18.58
C ALA A 357 6.31 -10.52 17.24
N ALA A 358 6.89 -11.11 16.20
CA ALA A 358 7.14 -10.48 14.90
C ALA A 358 5.84 -9.96 14.25
N ALA A 359 4.75 -10.73 14.31
CA ALA A 359 3.46 -10.33 13.76
C ALA A 359 2.88 -9.09 14.50
N MET A 360 3.02 -9.06 15.83
CA MET A 360 2.59 -7.92 16.65
C MET A 360 3.42 -6.66 16.34
N ALA A 361 4.74 -6.80 16.19
CA ALA A 361 5.62 -5.69 15.83
C ALA A 361 5.29 -5.12 14.44
N ASN A 362 5.04 -5.98 13.45
CA ASN A 362 4.57 -5.58 12.12
C ASN A 362 3.20 -4.92 12.15
N GLY A 363 2.27 -5.44 12.95
CA GLY A 363 0.95 -4.83 13.14
C GLY A 363 1.06 -3.43 13.72
N PHE A 364 1.87 -3.24 14.76
CA PHE A 364 2.10 -1.94 15.40
C PHE A 364 2.73 -0.92 14.45
N THR A 365 3.80 -1.30 13.73
CA THR A 365 4.40 -0.40 12.73
C THR A 365 3.42 -0.07 11.59
N GLY A 366 2.58 -1.03 11.19
CA GLY A 366 1.54 -0.83 10.18
C GLY A 366 0.46 0.16 10.63
N ILE A 367 0.00 0.10 11.88
CA ILE A 367 -0.96 1.07 12.44
C ILE A 367 -0.40 2.48 12.35
N MET A 368 0.86 2.69 12.74
CA MET A 368 1.52 4.00 12.63
C MET A 368 1.59 4.48 11.19
N GLY A 369 1.82 3.56 10.23
CA GLY A 369 1.76 3.88 8.80
C GLY A 369 0.38 4.39 8.36
N TYR A 370 -0.72 3.80 8.82
CA TYR A 370 -2.06 4.28 8.46
C TYR A 370 -2.49 5.54 9.22
N LEU A 371 -2.05 5.75 10.45
CA LEU A 371 -2.28 7.01 11.17
C LEU A 371 -1.66 8.21 10.45
N SER A 372 -0.64 8.01 9.64
CA SER A 372 -0.04 9.05 8.80
C SER A 372 -1.02 9.70 7.82
N THR A 373 -2.10 9.00 7.47
CA THR A 373 -3.14 9.54 6.56
C THR A 373 -3.85 10.76 7.13
N LEU A 374 -3.84 10.96 8.45
CA LEU A 374 -4.30 12.21 9.06
C LEU A 374 -3.47 13.40 8.56
N VAL A 375 -2.15 13.26 8.54
CA VAL A 375 -1.26 14.34 8.12
C VAL A 375 -1.19 14.42 6.59
N SER A 376 -1.08 13.31 5.88
CA SER A 376 -1.02 13.30 4.41
C SER A 376 -2.36 13.67 3.75
N GLY A 377 -3.50 13.53 4.42
CA GLY A 377 -4.81 13.96 3.95
C GLY A 377 -5.14 15.38 4.43
N ILE A 378 -5.72 15.50 5.64
CA ILE A 378 -6.17 16.79 6.21
C ILE A 378 -4.99 17.75 6.40
N GLY A 379 -3.84 17.28 6.89
CA GLY A 379 -2.67 18.12 7.12
C GLY A 379 -2.15 18.76 5.83
N VAL A 380 -2.00 17.97 4.76
CA VAL A 380 -1.60 18.52 3.44
C VAL A 380 -2.65 19.46 2.89
N ALA A 381 -3.95 19.15 3.02
CA ALA A 381 -5.02 20.06 2.62
C ALA A 381 -4.97 21.37 3.38
N PHE A 382 -4.68 21.36 4.69
CA PHE A 382 -4.50 22.53 5.51
C PHE A 382 -3.32 23.38 5.03
N ILE A 383 -2.15 22.77 4.88
CA ILE A 383 -0.93 23.49 4.44
C ILE A 383 -1.15 24.09 3.05
N LYS A 384 -1.73 23.32 2.12
CA LYS A 384 -2.02 23.78 0.75
C LYS A 384 -2.98 24.97 0.75
N THR A 385 -4.02 24.96 1.59
CA THR A 385 -5.05 25.99 1.57
C THR A 385 -4.55 27.30 2.18
N HIS A 386 -3.71 27.26 3.23
CA HIS A 386 -3.23 28.45 3.92
C HIS A 386 -1.88 28.97 3.37
N TYR A 387 -1.01 28.07 2.90
CA TYR A 387 0.36 28.38 2.51
C TYR A 387 0.71 27.99 1.07
N GLY A 388 -0.24 27.37 0.36
CA GLY A 388 -0.04 26.95 -1.03
C GLY A 388 0.72 25.64 -1.21
N TRP A 389 0.79 25.17 -2.48
CA TRP A 389 1.48 23.94 -2.83
C TRP A 389 2.98 23.94 -2.58
N GLY A 390 3.62 25.10 -2.68
CA GLY A 390 5.06 25.24 -2.37
C GLY A 390 5.37 24.80 -0.95
N ALA A 391 4.60 25.26 0.05
CA ALA A 391 4.75 24.86 1.44
C ALA A 391 4.42 23.37 1.66
N ALA A 392 3.37 22.85 1.00
CA ALA A 392 2.99 21.45 1.10
C ALA A 392 4.11 20.53 0.56
N LEU A 393 4.72 20.85 -0.58
CA LEU A 393 5.82 20.06 -1.15
C LEU A 393 7.10 20.18 -0.31
N CYS A 394 7.42 21.37 0.21
CA CYS A 394 8.53 21.56 1.14
C CYS A 394 8.34 20.73 2.42
N SER A 395 7.11 20.63 2.92
CA SER A 395 6.82 19.82 4.11
C SER A 395 7.14 18.32 3.90
N PHE A 396 7.03 17.79 2.68
CA PHE A 396 7.41 16.39 2.40
C PHE A 396 8.91 16.16 2.58
N ALA A 397 9.75 17.13 2.16
CA ALA A 397 11.19 17.06 2.42
C ALA A 397 11.50 17.11 3.93
N VAL A 398 10.81 17.98 4.68
CA VAL A 398 10.95 18.08 6.14
C VAL A 398 10.53 16.77 6.81
N PHE A 399 9.38 16.19 6.44
CA PHE A 399 8.93 14.92 6.99
C PHE A 399 9.89 13.77 6.66
N ALA A 400 10.49 13.77 5.46
CA ALA A 400 11.51 12.79 5.12
C ALA A 400 12.76 12.95 6.00
N LEU A 401 13.22 14.19 6.29
CA LEU A 401 14.33 14.44 7.20
C LEU A 401 14.00 14.01 8.64
N VAL A 402 12.79 14.26 9.13
CA VAL A 402 12.38 13.79 10.47
C VAL A 402 12.39 12.25 10.52
N GLY A 403 11.87 11.58 9.50
CA GLY A 403 11.95 10.12 9.38
C GLY A 403 13.39 9.62 9.37
N MET A 404 14.29 10.28 8.63
CA MET A 404 15.73 10.00 8.62
C MET A 404 16.34 10.11 10.02
N MET A 405 16.04 11.18 10.76
CA MET A 405 16.57 11.38 12.12
C MET A 405 16.11 10.28 13.09
N LEU A 406 14.87 9.83 12.99
CA LEU A 406 14.36 8.72 13.78
C LEU A 406 15.10 7.41 13.47
N PHE A 407 15.39 7.13 12.19
CA PHE A 407 16.23 6.00 11.81
C PHE A 407 17.67 6.18 12.29
N LEU A 408 18.24 7.39 12.26
CA LEU A 408 19.57 7.67 12.82
C LEU A 408 19.64 7.35 14.32
N CYS A 409 18.59 7.66 15.10
CA CYS A 409 18.53 7.28 16.51
C CYS A 409 18.56 5.75 16.71
N ALA A 410 18.21 4.97 15.70
CA ALA A 410 18.27 3.52 15.70
C ALA A 410 19.45 2.92 14.92
N TRP A 411 20.42 3.73 14.48
CA TRP A 411 21.54 3.37 13.59
C TRP A 411 22.33 2.12 14.01
N ASN A 412 22.56 1.97 15.32
CA ASN A 412 23.34 0.87 15.90
C ASN A 412 22.49 -0.36 16.25
N SER A 413 21.19 -0.34 15.92
CA SER A 413 20.32 -1.47 16.22
C SER A 413 20.81 -2.73 15.48
N LYS A 414 20.87 -3.84 16.22
CA LYS A 414 21.21 -5.16 15.69
C LYS A 414 19.95 -6.02 15.67
N ALA A 415 19.87 -6.93 14.71
CA ALA A 415 18.83 -7.97 14.75
C ALA A 415 19.11 -8.91 15.95
N THR A 416 18.33 -8.79 17.00
CA THR A 416 18.53 -9.56 18.24
C THR A 416 17.54 -10.71 18.38
N GLY A 417 16.39 -10.66 17.72
CA GLY A 417 15.28 -11.60 17.87
C GLY A 417 15.54 -13.04 17.37
N TYR A 418 16.55 -13.24 16.53
CA TYR A 418 16.90 -14.56 15.96
C TYR A 418 18.16 -15.18 16.57
N LYS A 419 18.80 -14.51 17.52
CA LYS A 419 19.92 -15.07 18.28
C LYS A 419 19.40 -15.51 19.65
N LYS A 420 18.87 -16.71 19.72
CA LYS A 420 18.86 -17.61 20.87
C LYS A 420 18.97 -19.03 20.41
#